data_0cd7ff2884de8a81f1ed36bc81a24854
#
_entry.id   0cd7ff2884de8a81f1ed36bc81a24854
#
_cell.length_a   1.000
_cell.length_b   1.000
_cell.length_c   1.000
_cell.angle_alpha   90.00
_cell.angle_beta   90.00
_cell.angle_gamma   90.00
#
_symmetry.space_group_name_H-M   'P 1'
#
loop_
_entity.id
_entity.type
_entity.pdbx_description
1 polymer ?
#
loop_
_entity_poly.entity_id
_entity_poly.type
_entity_poly.pdbx_seq_one_letter_code
_entity_poly.pdbx_strand_id
1 'polypeptide(L)'
;AYYMRVSTDAFNYNGLVSFPRELAHARNYAALEQLRFGNKLQVVYDIESEDFLLPALTLQPLVENAITHGIGNKRGGGTVTIATREEPDNWLITVQDDGCGTDNIAADGLPPQQEGGFIGLANVRQRVESIARGRLHFSSIKNKGATVTVVLPKER
;
A
#
# COMPACT_ATOMS: atom_id res chain seq x y z
N ALA A 1 23.90 5.83 18.57
CA ALA A 1 23.85 6.68 17.38
C ALA A 1 22.42 7.01 17.00
N TYR A 2 22.25 8.08 16.26
CA TYR A 2 20.92 8.52 15.83
C TYR A 2 20.16 7.40 15.07
N TYR A 3 20.82 6.73 14.16
CA TYR A 3 20.20 5.66 13.39
C TYR A 3 19.64 4.55 14.28
N MET A 4 20.41 4.12 15.24
CA MET A 4 19.99 3.06 16.17
C MET A 4 18.80 3.52 17.01
N ARG A 5 18.79 4.76 17.44
CA ARG A 5 17.68 5.30 18.22
C ARG A 5 16.39 5.33 17.41
N VAL A 6 16.46 5.76 16.16
CA VAL A 6 15.27 5.82 15.30
C VAL A 6 14.71 4.42 15.09
N SER A 7 15.58 3.43 14.83
CA SER A 7 15.14 2.04 14.67
C SER A 7 14.51 1.49 15.94
N THR A 8 15.11 1.79 17.09
CA THR A 8 14.60 1.36 18.39
C THR A 8 13.25 2.01 18.66
N ASP A 9 13.11 3.30 18.39
CA ASP A 9 11.86 4.01 18.60
C ASP A 9 10.74 3.41 17.75
N ALA A 10 11.03 3.00 16.51
CA ALA A 10 10.04 2.37 15.64
C ALA A 10 9.47 1.10 16.26
N PHE A 11 10.30 0.29 16.92
CA PHE A 11 9.83 -0.89 17.61
C PHE A 11 9.12 -0.58 18.93
N ASN A 12 9.50 0.51 19.58
CA ASN A 12 8.92 0.89 20.88
C ASN A 12 7.48 1.42 20.75
N TYR A 13 7.03 1.78 19.54
CA TYR A 13 5.66 2.21 19.30
C TYR A 13 4.76 1.05 18.90
N ASN A 14 5.00 -0.15 19.44
CA ASN A 14 4.18 -1.34 19.19
C ASN A 14 4.07 -1.69 17.70
N GLY A 15 5.17 -1.51 16.98
CA GLY A 15 5.21 -1.80 15.55
C GLY A 15 4.73 -0.68 14.66
N LEU A 16 4.41 0.49 15.22
CA LEU A 16 4.01 1.66 14.45
C LEU A 16 5.25 2.47 14.03
N VAL A 17 5.21 2.98 12.82
CA VAL A 17 6.25 3.84 12.26
C VAL A 17 5.59 5.05 11.61
N SER A 18 6.38 6.08 11.33
CA SER A 18 5.84 7.28 10.70
C SER A 18 5.51 7.03 9.23
N PHE A 19 4.44 7.66 8.75
CA PHE A 19 4.07 7.54 7.34
C PHE A 19 5.17 8.08 6.41
N PRO A 20 5.82 9.22 6.68
CA PRO A 20 6.92 9.67 5.81
C PRO A 20 8.02 8.64 5.63
N ARG A 21 8.31 7.84 6.65
CA ARG A 21 9.29 6.76 6.55
C ARG A 21 8.81 5.67 5.61
N GLU A 22 7.54 5.24 5.76
CA GLU A 22 6.96 4.24 4.86
C GLU A 22 6.91 4.77 3.42
N LEU A 23 6.57 6.04 3.26
CA LEU A 23 6.51 6.66 1.94
C LEU A 23 7.90 6.70 1.28
N ALA A 24 8.94 7.01 2.04
CA ALA A 24 10.30 7.02 1.51
C ALA A 24 10.71 5.65 0.97
N HIS A 25 10.40 4.59 1.72
CA HIS A 25 10.70 3.22 1.27
C HIS A 25 9.90 2.88 0.01
N ALA A 26 8.63 3.22 -0.04
CA ALA A 26 7.80 2.96 -1.21
C ALA A 26 8.26 3.74 -2.43
N ARG A 27 8.69 5.00 -2.25
CA ARG A 27 9.24 5.80 -3.34
C ARG A 27 10.51 5.17 -3.91
N ASN A 28 11.40 4.67 -3.05
CA ASN A 28 12.62 4.01 -3.51
C ASN A 28 12.30 2.78 -4.33
N TYR A 29 11.37 1.96 -3.85
CA TYR A 29 10.94 0.78 -4.58
C TYR A 29 10.34 1.16 -5.95
N ALA A 30 9.43 2.13 -5.95
CA ALA A 30 8.78 2.58 -7.18
C ALA A 30 9.79 3.14 -8.19
N ALA A 31 10.77 3.89 -7.72
CA ALA A 31 11.80 4.45 -8.59
C ALA A 31 12.63 3.36 -9.28
N LEU A 32 12.97 2.29 -8.54
CA LEU A 32 13.68 1.16 -9.12
C LEU A 32 12.83 0.45 -10.17
N GLU A 33 11.53 0.28 -9.90
CA GLU A 33 10.64 -0.36 -10.85
C GLU A 33 10.41 0.53 -12.08
N GLN A 34 10.42 1.84 -11.94
CA GLN A 34 10.33 2.74 -13.08
C GLN A 34 11.55 2.63 -14.00
N LEU A 35 12.73 2.35 -13.45
CA LEU A 35 13.90 2.06 -14.30
C LEU A 35 13.67 0.79 -15.12
N ARG A 36 13.02 -0.21 -14.54
CA ARG A 36 12.76 -1.48 -15.21
C ARG A 36 11.65 -1.37 -16.25
N PHE A 37 10.57 -0.69 -15.93
CA PHE A 37 9.39 -0.57 -16.80
C PHE A 37 9.48 0.61 -17.77
N GLY A 38 10.37 1.56 -17.51
CA GLY A 38 10.48 2.75 -18.34
C GLY A 38 9.20 3.57 -18.37
N ASN A 39 8.82 4.04 -19.55
CA ASN A 39 7.64 4.87 -19.73
C ASN A 39 6.32 4.14 -19.48
N LYS A 40 6.37 2.82 -19.29
CA LYS A 40 5.16 2.03 -19.06
C LYS A 40 4.63 2.17 -17.62
N LEU A 41 5.42 2.66 -16.70
CA LEU A 41 5.01 2.83 -15.32
C LEU A 41 5.04 4.29 -14.94
N GLN A 42 3.86 4.83 -14.63
CA GLN A 42 3.73 6.15 -14.02
C GLN A 42 3.34 5.97 -12.56
N VAL A 43 3.95 6.74 -11.67
CA VAL A 43 3.62 6.72 -10.24
C VAL A 43 3.25 8.13 -9.83
N VAL A 44 2.06 8.29 -9.27
CA VAL A 44 1.52 9.58 -8.84
C VAL A 44 1.38 9.57 -7.32
N TYR A 45 1.84 10.61 -6.69
CA TYR A 45 1.74 10.77 -5.23
C TYR A 45 0.81 11.95 -4.93
N ASP A 46 -0.32 11.65 -4.30
CA ASP A 46 -1.34 12.63 -3.93
C ASP A 46 -1.49 12.62 -2.42
N ILE A 47 -0.48 13.16 -1.75
CA ILE A 47 -0.32 13.08 -0.30
C ILE A 47 -0.88 14.36 0.33
N GLU A 48 -2.10 14.30 0.83
CA GLU A 48 -2.71 15.42 1.51
C GLU A 48 -2.42 15.44 3.01
N SER A 49 -2.04 14.30 3.56
CA SER A 49 -1.73 14.19 4.98
C SER A 49 -0.61 13.18 5.17
N GLU A 50 0.37 13.51 6.01
CA GLU A 50 1.48 12.60 6.27
C GLU A 50 1.88 12.56 7.74
N ASP A 51 1.15 13.27 8.60
CA ASP A 51 1.49 13.33 10.03
C ASP A 51 0.71 12.29 10.81
N PHE A 52 1.03 11.02 10.55
CA PHE A 52 0.39 9.91 11.26
C PHE A 52 1.32 8.70 11.28
N LEU A 53 0.97 7.76 12.17
CA LEU A 53 1.69 6.50 12.34
C LEU A 53 0.88 5.35 11.75
N LEU A 54 1.58 4.33 11.28
CA LEU A 54 0.94 3.14 10.74
C LEU A 54 1.84 1.92 11.03
N PRO A 55 1.30 0.71 10.93
CA PRO A 55 2.14 -0.48 11.11
C PRO A 55 3.26 -0.52 10.09
N ALA A 56 4.44 -0.93 10.54
CA ALA A 56 5.59 -1.09 9.64
C ALA A 56 5.26 -2.07 8.52
N LEU A 57 5.79 -1.83 7.34
CA LEU A 57 5.60 -2.66 6.15
C LEU A 57 4.13 -2.72 5.71
N THR A 58 3.46 -1.58 5.76
CA THR A 58 2.09 -1.45 5.25
C THR A 58 2.08 -0.98 3.80
N LEU A 59 2.79 0.12 3.52
CA LEU A 59 2.65 0.79 2.22
C LEU A 59 3.38 0.06 1.11
N GLN A 60 4.62 -0.38 1.33
CA GLN A 60 5.41 -0.99 0.27
C GLN A 60 4.77 -2.24 -0.33
N PRO A 61 4.23 -3.18 0.47
CA PRO A 61 3.55 -4.34 -0.14
C PRO A 61 2.37 -3.96 -1.02
N LEU A 62 1.64 -2.89 -0.67
CA LEU A 62 0.52 -2.41 -1.49
C LEU A 62 1.01 -1.85 -2.82
N VAL A 63 2.11 -1.12 -2.80
CA VAL A 63 2.71 -0.58 -4.01
C VAL A 63 3.29 -1.71 -4.87
N GLU A 64 3.95 -2.69 -4.24
CA GLU A 64 4.47 -3.86 -4.94
C GLU A 64 3.36 -4.60 -5.68
N ASN A 65 2.24 -4.84 -5.02
CA ASN A 65 1.12 -5.53 -5.65
C ASN A 65 0.56 -4.73 -6.83
N ALA A 66 0.40 -3.42 -6.67
CA ALA A 66 -0.11 -2.57 -7.74
C ALA A 66 0.81 -2.60 -8.96
N ILE A 67 2.12 -2.55 -8.75
CA ILE A 67 3.08 -2.57 -9.85
C ILE A 67 3.18 -3.95 -10.48
N THR A 68 3.34 -4.99 -9.65
CA THR A 68 3.58 -6.34 -10.16
C THR A 68 2.33 -6.94 -10.81
N HIS A 69 1.18 -6.87 -10.12
CA HIS A 69 -0.03 -7.56 -10.56
C HIS A 69 -0.98 -6.65 -11.34
N GLY A 70 -0.91 -5.34 -11.10
CA GLY A 70 -1.69 -4.39 -11.86
C GLY A 70 -1.01 -4.05 -13.17
N ILE A 71 0.05 -3.28 -13.08
CA ILE A 71 0.70 -2.68 -14.26
C ILE A 71 1.57 -3.69 -14.99
N GLY A 72 2.26 -4.57 -14.26
CA GLY A 72 3.20 -5.51 -14.85
C GLY A 72 2.59 -6.47 -15.86
N ASN A 73 1.29 -6.75 -15.72
CA ASN A 73 0.57 -7.64 -16.61
C ASN A 73 -0.23 -6.90 -17.69
N LYS A 74 -0.15 -5.57 -17.71
CA LYS A 74 -0.88 -4.77 -18.66
C LYS A 74 0.02 -4.35 -19.81
N ARG A 75 -0.37 -4.66 -21.03
CA ARG A 75 0.47 -4.43 -22.23
C ARG A 75 0.76 -2.98 -22.44
N GLY A 76 0.11 -2.05 -22.26
CA GLY A 76 0.41 -0.63 -22.49
C GLY A 76 0.99 0.06 -21.28
N GLY A 77 1.17 -0.65 -20.17
CA GLY A 77 1.57 -0.03 -18.92
C GLY A 77 0.42 0.66 -18.24
N GLY A 78 0.70 1.53 -17.29
CA GLY A 78 -0.35 2.25 -16.58
C GLY A 78 0.20 3.09 -15.44
N THR A 79 -0.71 3.51 -14.57
CA THR A 79 -0.44 4.44 -13.50
C THR A 79 -0.80 3.82 -12.15
N VAL A 80 0.09 3.99 -11.19
CA VAL A 80 -0.18 3.69 -9.77
C VAL A 80 -0.28 5.02 -9.04
N THR A 81 -1.37 5.22 -8.31
CA THR A 81 -1.58 6.43 -7.52
C THR A 81 -1.59 6.08 -6.05
N ILE A 82 -0.75 6.76 -5.30
CA ILE A 82 -0.65 6.62 -3.84
C ILE A 82 -1.21 7.92 -3.25
N ALA A 83 -2.26 7.80 -2.45
CA ALA A 83 -2.93 8.97 -1.92
C ALA A 83 -3.17 8.81 -0.42
N THR A 84 -3.16 9.93 0.29
CA THR A 84 -3.58 9.96 1.68
C THR A 84 -4.57 11.09 1.89
N ARG A 85 -5.48 10.90 2.84
CA ARG A 85 -6.49 11.86 3.23
C ARG A 85 -6.65 11.80 4.74
N GLU A 86 -7.02 12.92 5.30
CA GLU A 86 -7.40 12.97 6.70
C GLU A 86 -8.90 13.16 6.80
N GLU A 87 -9.55 12.32 7.61
CA GLU A 87 -10.96 12.47 7.98
C GLU A 87 -11.05 12.80 9.46
N PRO A 88 -12.23 13.24 9.97
CA PRO A 88 -12.32 13.59 11.39
C PRO A 88 -11.85 12.49 12.34
N ASP A 89 -12.16 11.23 12.04
CA ASP A 89 -11.85 10.13 12.94
C ASP A 89 -10.79 9.16 12.41
N ASN A 90 -10.33 9.34 11.17
CA ASN A 90 -9.46 8.38 10.52
C ASN A 90 -8.44 9.04 9.63
N TRP A 91 -7.35 8.30 9.37
CA TRP A 91 -6.44 8.56 8.27
C TRP A 91 -6.72 7.53 7.19
N LEU A 92 -6.73 7.95 5.93
CA LEU A 92 -6.95 7.04 4.80
C LEU A 92 -5.70 6.99 3.93
N ILE A 93 -5.34 5.78 3.53
CA ILE A 93 -4.30 5.55 2.54
C ILE A 93 -4.94 4.76 1.41
N THR A 94 -4.77 5.21 0.17
CA THR A 94 -5.21 4.44 -0.99
C THR A 94 -4.04 4.20 -1.93
N VAL A 95 -3.97 2.98 -2.45
CA VAL A 95 -3.05 2.63 -3.53
C VAL A 95 -3.92 2.08 -4.65
N GLN A 96 -3.97 2.81 -5.76
CA GLN A 96 -4.83 2.51 -6.87
C GLN A 96 -4.00 2.31 -8.13
N ASP A 97 -4.33 1.29 -8.91
CA ASP A 97 -3.74 1.10 -10.22
C ASP A 97 -4.83 1.00 -11.28
N ASP A 98 -4.49 1.35 -12.51
CA ASP A 98 -5.34 1.19 -13.67
C ASP A 98 -4.93 -0.02 -14.50
N GLY A 99 -4.42 -1.04 -13.85
CA GLY A 99 -3.89 -2.25 -14.50
C GLY A 99 -4.97 -3.25 -14.87
N CYS A 100 -4.61 -4.53 -14.80
CA CYS A 100 -5.49 -5.60 -15.28
C CYS A 100 -6.71 -5.84 -14.39
N GLY A 101 -6.63 -5.52 -13.11
CA GLY A 101 -7.70 -5.84 -12.19
C GLY A 101 -7.98 -7.34 -12.12
N THR A 102 -8.95 -7.71 -11.32
CA THR A 102 -9.43 -9.07 -11.22
C THR A 102 -10.90 -9.07 -10.79
N ASP A 103 -11.65 -10.05 -11.25
CA ASP A 103 -12.99 -10.34 -10.74
C ASP A 103 -12.97 -11.51 -9.77
N ASN A 104 -11.79 -12.06 -9.48
CA ASN A 104 -11.64 -13.21 -8.61
C ASN A 104 -11.38 -12.74 -7.18
N ILE A 105 -12.45 -12.50 -6.44
CA ILE A 105 -12.40 -12.05 -5.05
C ILE A 105 -12.89 -13.17 -4.16
N ALA A 106 -12.08 -13.56 -3.17
CA ALA A 106 -12.44 -14.59 -2.22
C ALA A 106 -13.47 -14.07 -1.21
N ALA A 107 -14.01 -15.00 -0.41
CA ALA A 107 -15.05 -14.67 0.57
C ALA A 107 -14.57 -13.65 1.61
N ASP A 108 -13.26 -13.57 1.85
CA ASP A 108 -12.68 -12.62 2.78
C ASP A 108 -12.49 -11.21 2.20
N GLY A 109 -12.92 -10.99 0.95
CA GLY A 109 -12.81 -9.69 0.29
C GLY A 109 -11.47 -9.42 -0.36
N LEU A 110 -10.54 -10.38 -0.33
CA LEU A 110 -9.22 -10.25 -0.95
C LEU A 110 -9.11 -11.16 -2.17
N PRO A 111 -8.23 -10.85 -3.12
CA PRO A 111 -7.94 -11.79 -4.19
C PRO A 111 -7.28 -13.03 -3.61
N PRO A 112 -7.55 -14.22 -4.18
CA PRO A 112 -6.91 -15.44 -3.69
C PRO A 112 -5.39 -15.32 -3.74
N GLN A 113 -4.72 -15.85 -2.72
CA GLN A 113 -3.28 -15.98 -2.77
C GLN A 113 -2.93 -17.11 -3.73
N GLN A 114 -2.28 -16.77 -4.82
CA GLN A 114 -1.80 -17.71 -5.79
C GLN A 114 -0.31 -17.53 -5.96
N GLU A 115 0.35 -18.56 -6.48
CA GLU A 115 1.75 -18.48 -6.80
C GLU A 115 1.97 -17.32 -7.76
N GLY A 116 2.83 -16.37 -7.37
CA GLY A 116 3.04 -15.13 -8.10
C GLY A 116 1.92 -14.12 -7.99
N GLY A 117 0.91 -14.37 -7.13
CA GLY A 117 -0.24 -13.49 -6.97
C GLY A 117 -0.08 -12.44 -5.88
N PHE A 118 -1.18 -12.03 -5.27
CA PHE A 118 -1.27 -10.87 -4.38
C PHE A 118 -0.69 -11.18 -3.00
N ILE A 119 0.62 -11.45 -2.97
CA ILE A 119 1.33 -11.82 -1.76
C ILE A 119 1.37 -10.61 -0.83
N GLY A 120 1.02 -10.83 0.43
CA GLY A 120 1.16 -9.82 1.45
C GLY A 120 -0.09 -9.04 1.79
N LEU A 121 -1.16 -9.06 0.97
CA LEU A 121 -2.37 -8.30 1.31
C LEU A 121 -3.02 -8.82 2.58
N ALA A 122 -3.13 -10.14 2.75
CA ALA A 122 -3.66 -10.71 3.98
C ALA A 122 -2.80 -10.37 5.20
N ASN A 123 -1.49 -10.40 5.02
CA ASN A 123 -0.56 -10.04 6.10
C ASN A 123 -0.67 -8.55 6.45
N VAL A 124 -0.77 -7.69 5.44
CA VAL A 124 -0.96 -6.26 5.71
C VAL A 124 -2.28 -6.03 6.45
N ARG A 125 -3.36 -6.67 6.00
CA ARG A 125 -4.66 -6.54 6.66
C ARG A 125 -4.57 -6.97 8.11
N GLN A 126 -3.93 -8.11 8.39
CA GLN A 126 -3.79 -8.61 9.74
C GLN A 126 -3.05 -7.61 10.63
N ARG A 127 -1.96 -7.02 10.13
CA ARG A 127 -1.21 -6.03 10.91
C ARG A 127 -1.99 -4.75 11.11
N VAL A 128 -2.69 -4.28 10.09
CA VAL A 128 -3.53 -3.09 10.20
C VAL A 128 -4.61 -3.30 11.25
N GLU A 129 -5.27 -4.46 11.24
CA GLU A 129 -6.32 -4.77 12.19
C GLU A 129 -5.78 -4.94 13.61
N SER A 130 -4.70 -5.72 13.78
CA SER A 130 -4.22 -6.07 15.11
C SER A 130 -3.39 -4.96 15.77
N ILE A 131 -2.59 -4.24 15.00
CA ILE A 131 -1.67 -3.23 15.54
C ILE A 131 -2.35 -1.85 15.58
N ALA A 132 -3.05 -1.46 14.53
CA ALA A 132 -3.64 -0.13 14.41
C ALA A 132 -5.15 -0.12 14.62
N ARG A 133 -5.79 -1.27 14.81
CA ARG A 133 -7.25 -1.41 14.91
C ARG A 133 -7.96 -0.79 13.71
N GLY A 134 -7.30 -0.85 12.57
CA GLY A 134 -7.82 -0.31 11.34
C GLY A 134 -8.47 -1.36 10.47
N ARG A 135 -8.67 -1.00 9.22
CA ARG A 135 -9.29 -1.88 8.23
C ARG A 135 -8.57 -1.76 6.91
N LEU A 136 -8.62 -2.82 6.12
CA LEU A 136 -8.11 -2.83 4.76
C LEU A 136 -9.21 -3.33 3.84
N HIS A 137 -9.49 -2.58 2.79
CA HIS A 137 -10.47 -2.93 1.76
C HIS A 137 -9.78 -3.06 0.42
N PHE A 138 -10.14 -4.09 -0.30
CA PHE A 138 -9.67 -4.33 -1.66
C PHE A 138 -10.87 -4.28 -2.59
N SER A 139 -10.76 -3.53 -3.68
CA SER A 139 -11.76 -3.53 -4.73
C SER A 139 -11.06 -3.59 -6.08
N SER A 140 -11.66 -4.27 -7.02
CA SER A 140 -11.06 -4.46 -8.32
C SER A 140 -12.13 -4.71 -9.38
N ILE A 141 -11.87 -4.23 -10.59
CA ILE A 141 -12.69 -4.49 -11.75
C ILE A 141 -11.76 -4.98 -12.84
N LYS A 142 -12.05 -6.18 -13.36
CA LYS A 142 -11.25 -6.78 -14.42
C LYS A 142 -11.11 -5.83 -15.59
N ASN A 143 -9.88 -5.65 -16.07
CA ASN A 143 -9.48 -4.77 -17.16
C ASN A 143 -9.60 -3.26 -16.84
N LYS A 144 -9.87 -2.90 -15.59
CA LYS A 144 -9.93 -1.49 -15.18
C LYS A 144 -8.96 -1.15 -14.06
N GLY A 145 -8.60 -2.11 -13.22
CA GLY A 145 -7.63 -1.89 -12.18
C GLY A 145 -8.11 -2.29 -10.80
N ALA A 146 -7.33 -1.95 -9.80
CA ALA A 146 -7.59 -2.30 -8.42
C ALA A 146 -7.29 -1.14 -7.48
N THR A 147 -7.96 -1.12 -6.34
CA THR A 147 -7.75 -0.14 -5.29
C THR A 147 -7.68 -0.86 -3.95
N VAL A 148 -6.64 -0.56 -3.19
CA VAL A 148 -6.54 -0.96 -1.79
C VAL A 148 -6.68 0.29 -0.94
N THR A 149 -7.58 0.23 0.03
CA THR A 149 -7.81 1.32 0.98
C THR A 149 -7.51 0.86 2.39
N VAL A 150 -6.65 1.58 3.08
CA VAL A 150 -6.35 1.33 4.49
C VAL A 150 -6.95 2.47 5.30
N VAL A 151 -7.76 2.10 6.30
CA VAL A 151 -8.41 3.04 7.21
C VAL A 151 -7.74 2.89 8.58
N LEU A 152 -7.16 3.97 9.07
CA LEU A 152 -6.45 3.97 10.35
C LEU A 152 -7.18 4.91 11.32
N PRO A 153 -7.78 4.39 12.39
CA PRO A 153 -8.43 5.23 13.38
C PRO A 153 -7.42 6.15 14.06
N LYS A 154 -7.82 7.38 14.32
CA LYS A 154 -6.98 8.34 15.06
C LYS A 154 -6.87 7.96 16.52
N GLU A 155 -7.92 7.36 17.07
CA GLU A 155 -7.92 6.85 18.44
C GLU A 155 -7.81 5.34 18.42
N ARG A 156 -6.83 4.85 19.17
CA ARG A 156 -6.50 3.42 19.22
C ARG A 156 -6.47 2.89 20.63
#